data_793c30871911167d93c7219cea1c39f6
#
_entry.id   793c30871911167d93c7219cea1c39f6
#
_cell.length_a   1.000
_cell.length_b   1.000
_cell.length_c   1.000
_cell.angle_alpha   90.00
_cell.angle_beta   90.00
_cell.angle_gamma   90.00
#
_symmetry.space_group_name_H-M   'P 1'
#
loop_
_entity.id
_entity.type
_entity.pdbx_description
1 polymer ?
#
loop_
_entity_poly.entity_id
_entity_poly.type
_entity_poly.pdbx_seq_one_letter_code
_entity_poly.pdbx_strand_id
1 'polypeptide(L)'
;MTATPAAPHLREDLLTPRFYTTEIDKAARTSLEAQRPQFEAMLQEMENDYNRDHFDRRAPLDRLKALRPEEKSAYESYLVRSCVSEFSGFLLFKELSRQLQKARRPELSRLFNLMARDEARHAGFLNRALVAEGIEIDLPSLSGNRPITWFPLSWVLYSVYLSEKIGYWRYILIDRHLKANPENDFAPLFDFFEPWCQDENRHGDIFNMLIRCWPSLRQGLRGRVLSRFFLWSVFLTHSLTVCERGNFYRLLGMDPDRFDEEVMRNTNRTARRAFPMVFDLEGRRYFELRNQLVATFRAIKANATEAAGLGRLLRSMRLKARFAGLLLRQFCQPMVPAEDGTAMGVA
;
A
#
# COMPACT_ATOMS: atom_id res chain seq x y z
N MET A 1 -13.70 -31.66 5.37
CA MET A 1 -14.18 -30.50 4.61
C MET A 1 -13.17 -30.28 3.47
N THR A 2 -13.56 -30.61 2.25
CA THR A 2 -12.72 -30.41 1.06
C THR A 2 -12.74 -28.94 0.76
N ALA A 3 -11.56 -28.29 0.85
CA ALA A 3 -11.38 -26.89 0.44
C ALA A 3 -11.93 -26.72 -0.98
N THR A 4 -12.84 -25.78 -1.16
CA THR A 4 -13.28 -25.37 -2.50
C THR A 4 -12.04 -24.89 -3.24
N PRO A 5 -11.72 -25.40 -4.45
CA PRO A 5 -10.54 -24.98 -5.16
C PRO A 5 -10.63 -23.46 -5.41
N ALA A 6 -9.58 -22.74 -5.06
CA ALA A 6 -9.45 -21.31 -5.38
C ALA A 6 -9.80 -21.10 -6.85
N ALA A 7 -10.56 -20.05 -7.15
CA ALA A 7 -10.95 -19.74 -8.52
C ALA A 7 -9.71 -19.79 -9.46
N PRO A 8 -9.78 -20.48 -10.60
CA PRO A 8 -8.60 -20.81 -11.43
C PRO A 8 -7.79 -19.60 -11.91
N HIS A 9 -8.35 -18.40 -11.86
CA HIS A 9 -7.70 -17.14 -12.23
C HIS A 9 -6.89 -16.50 -11.10
N LEU A 10 -6.97 -17.04 -9.85
CA LEU A 10 -6.19 -16.57 -8.73
C LEU A 10 -4.85 -17.31 -8.69
N ARG A 11 -3.78 -16.57 -8.88
CA ARG A 11 -2.42 -17.12 -8.84
C ARG A 11 -2.04 -17.44 -7.39
N GLU A 12 -1.40 -18.57 -7.17
CA GLU A 12 -0.98 -19.05 -5.86
C GLU A 12 -0.02 -18.08 -5.14
N ASP A 13 0.83 -17.38 -5.90
CA ASP A 13 1.74 -16.36 -5.38
C ASP A 13 1.02 -15.11 -4.83
N LEU A 14 -0.24 -14.88 -5.21
CA LEU A 14 -1.06 -13.79 -4.66
C LEU A 14 -1.67 -14.12 -3.30
N LEU A 15 -1.73 -15.41 -2.94
CA LEU A 15 -2.28 -15.87 -1.68
C LEU A 15 -1.24 -15.92 -0.56
N THR A 16 0.04 -15.70 -0.86
CA THR A 16 1.11 -15.75 0.13
C THR A 16 1.35 -14.37 0.73
N PRO A 17 1.04 -14.15 2.02
CA PRO A 17 1.29 -12.87 2.66
C PRO A 17 2.79 -12.64 2.80
N ARG A 18 3.20 -11.40 2.61
CA ARG A 18 4.58 -10.97 2.88
C ARG A 18 4.79 -10.81 4.37
N PHE A 19 5.96 -11.20 4.84
CA PHE A 19 6.35 -11.02 6.22
C PHE A 19 7.74 -10.40 6.31
N TYR A 20 7.85 -9.34 7.09
CA TYR A 20 9.09 -8.60 7.24
C TYR A 20 9.55 -8.62 8.69
N THR A 21 10.87 -8.71 8.88
CA THR A 21 11.54 -8.45 10.15
C THR A 21 12.62 -7.39 9.95
N THR A 22 13.12 -6.82 11.03
CA THR A 22 14.05 -5.69 10.98
C THR A 22 15.09 -5.73 12.10
N GLU A 23 15.95 -4.71 12.16
CA GLU A 23 16.96 -4.45 13.19
C GLU A 23 16.29 -4.13 14.54
N ILE A 24 15.81 -5.13 15.26
CA ILE A 24 15.03 -4.94 16.52
C ILE A 24 15.81 -4.18 17.58
N ASP A 25 17.10 -4.49 17.78
CA ASP A 25 17.93 -3.79 18.75
C ASP A 25 18.05 -2.30 18.44
N LYS A 26 18.03 -1.94 17.17
CA LYS A 26 18.02 -0.56 16.71
C LYS A 26 16.63 0.07 16.90
N ALA A 27 15.56 -0.62 16.52
CA ALA A 27 14.21 -0.17 16.77
C ALA A 27 13.95 0.06 18.27
N ALA A 28 14.46 -0.81 19.14
CA ALA A 28 14.39 -0.65 20.59
C ALA A 28 15.12 0.59 21.11
N ARG A 29 16.12 1.11 20.40
CA ARG A 29 16.83 2.36 20.73
C ARG A 29 16.15 3.63 20.24
N THR A 30 14.98 3.54 19.63
CA THR A 30 14.22 4.72 19.22
C THR A 30 13.94 5.61 20.44
N SER A 31 14.46 6.83 20.43
CA SER A 31 14.12 7.83 21.45
C SER A 31 12.82 8.50 21.08
N LEU A 32 11.85 8.41 21.97
CA LEU A 32 10.54 9.06 21.82
C LEU A 32 10.52 10.47 22.42
N GLU A 33 11.59 10.90 23.08
CA GLU A 33 11.64 12.11 23.88
C GLU A 33 11.17 13.36 23.10
N ALA A 34 11.74 13.60 21.93
CA ALA A 34 11.39 14.74 21.09
C ALA A 34 9.97 14.67 20.48
N GLN A 35 9.35 13.50 20.48
CA GLN A 35 8.01 13.26 19.94
C GLN A 35 7.04 12.75 21.03
N ARG A 36 7.41 12.84 22.29
CA ARG A 36 6.65 12.28 23.43
C ARG A 36 5.19 12.71 23.44
N PRO A 37 4.84 14.01 23.35
CA PRO A 37 3.45 14.44 23.37
C PRO A 37 2.63 13.86 22.21
N GLN A 38 3.21 13.82 21.03
CA GLN A 38 2.55 13.25 19.84
C GLN A 38 2.39 11.73 19.97
N PHE A 39 3.39 11.04 20.48
CA PHE A 39 3.34 9.60 20.73
C PHE A 39 2.23 9.24 21.73
N GLU A 40 2.15 9.95 22.86
CA GLU A 40 1.16 9.70 23.89
C GLU A 40 -0.27 9.99 23.39
N ALA A 41 -0.45 11.05 22.63
CA ALA A 41 -1.76 11.37 22.04
C ALA A 41 -2.21 10.27 21.06
N MET A 42 -1.32 9.81 20.17
CA MET A 42 -1.62 8.74 19.22
C MET A 42 -1.88 7.41 19.93
N LEU A 43 -1.07 7.07 20.93
CA LEU A 43 -1.25 5.84 21.71
C LEU A 43 -2.60 5.85 22.45
N GLN A 44 -2.93 6.95 23.09
CA GLN A 44 -4.20 7.12 23.81
C GLN A 44 -5.41 7.00 22.86
N GLU A 45 -5.34 7.62 21.68
CA GLU A 45 -6.40 7.53 20.68
C GLU A 45 -6.61 6.07 20.23
N MET A 46 -5.53 5.34 19.95
CA MET A 46 -5.61 3.93 19.59
C MET A 46 -6.06 3.02 20.73
N GLU A 47 -5.69 3.34 21.99
CA GLU A 47 -6.16 2.64 23.19
C GLU A 47 -7.66 2.85 23.43
N ASN A 48 -8.17 4.03 23.15
CA ASN A 48 -9.60 4.34 23.21
C ASN A 48 -10.39 3.65 22.09
N ASP A 49 -9.70 2.92 21.21
CA ASP A 49 -10.30 2.16 20.11
C ASP A 49 -11.17 3.03 19.20
N TYR A 50 -10.63 4.21 18.80
CA TYR A 50 -11.30 5.25 18.01
C TYR A 50 -12.00 4.71 16.76
N ASN A 51 -11.50 3.60 16.21
CA ASN A 51 -11.98 2.97 14.99
C ASN A 51 -12.82 1.70 15.23
N ARG A 52 -13.33 1.53 16.46
CA ARG A 52 -14.10 0.34 16.85
C ARG A 52 -15.30 0.08 15.95
N ASP A 53 -15.97 1.14 15.56
CA ASP A 53 -17.22 1.09 14.83
C ASP A 53 -17.03 1.38 13.32
N HIS A 54 -15.78 1.45 12.83
CA HIS A 54 -15.48 1.67 11.42
C HIS A 54 -15.99 0.58 10.49
N PHE A 55 -16.09 -0.66 11.00
CA PHE A 55 -16.50 -1.82 10.20
C PHE A 55 -17.65 -2.56 10.88
N ASP A 56 -18.89 -2.36 10.41
CA ASP A 56 -20.03 -3.11 10.92
C ASP A 56 -19.91 -4.58 10.48
N ARG A 57 -19.78 -5.47 11.46
CA ARG A 57 -19.69 -6.91 11.23
C ARG A 57 -21.00 -7.53 10.69
N ARG A 58 -22.10 -6.80 10.77
CA ARG A 58 -23.42 -7.24 10.28
C ARG A 58 -23.72 -6.70 8.89
N ALA A 59 -22.86 -5.85 8.33
CA ALA A 59 -23.06 -5.29 7.01
C ALA A 59 -23.27 -6.42 5.97
N PRO A 60 -24.32 -6.34 5.15
CA PRO A 60 -24.60 -7.32 4.11
C PRO A 60 -23.67 -7.10 2.92
N LEU A 61 -22.50 -7.75 2.92
CA LEU A 61 -21.47 -7.61 1.88
C LEU A 61 -21.76 -8.42 0.61
N ASP A 62 -22.83 -9.23 0.62
CA ASP A 62 -23.31 -10.10 -0.46
C ASP A 62 -24.25 -9.41 -1.46
N ARG A 63 -24.56 -8.12 -1.25
CA ARG A 63 -25.47 -7.37 -2.12
C ARG A 63 -24.73 -6.69 -3.26
N LEU A 64 -24.19 -7.50 -4.17
CA LEU A 64 -23.58 -6.98 -5.39
C LEU A 64 -24.64 -6.69 -6.46
N LYS A 65 -24.41 -5.62 -7.25
CA LYS A 65 -25.07 -5.47 -8.55
C LYS A 65 -24.61 -6.61 -9.48
N ALA A 66 -25.46 -7.02 -10.40
CA ALA A 66 -25.09 -8.05 -11.37
C ALA A 66 -23.86 -7.63 -12.19
N LEU A 67 -22.79 -8.39 -12.07
CA LEU A 67 -21.53 -8.18 -12.80
C LEU A 67 -21.37 -9.23 -13.89
N ARG A 68 -20.79 -8.86 -15.02
CA ARG A 68 -20.34 -9.80 -16.04
C ARG A 68 -19.18 -10.66 -15.47
N PRO A 69 -18.93 -11.86 -16.01
CA PRO A 69 -17.90 -12.75 -15.46
C PRO A 69 -16.51 -12.11 -15.36
N GLU A 70 -16.09 -11.32 -16.37
CA GLU A 70 -14.82 -10.62 -16.37
C GLU A 70 -14.74 -9.47 -15.34
N GLU A 71 -15.87 -8.81 -15.06
CA GLU A 71 -15.98 -7.76 -14.06
C GLU A 71 -15.92 -8.37 -12.65
N LYS A 72 -16.65 -9.46 -12.45
CA LYS A 72 -16.61 -10.24 -11.22
C LYS A 72 -15.18 -10.72 -10.92
N SER A 73 -14.49 -11.29 -11.90
CA SER A 73 -13.09 -11.72 -11.78
C SER A 73 -12.15 -10.56 -11.39
N ALA A 74 -12.36 -9.38 -11.96
CA ALA A 74 -11.56 -8.19 -11.61
C ALA A 74 -11.79 -7.76 -10.16
N TYR A 75 -13.04 -7.79 -9.67
CA TYR A 75 -13.41 -7.48 -8.30
C TYR A 75 -12.84 -8.50 -7.32
N GLU A 76 -13.01 -9.78 -7.58
CA GLU A 76 -12.45 -10.88 -6.75
C GLU A 76 -10.93 -10.78 -6.64
N SER A 77 -10.24 -10.52 -7.75
CA SER A 77 -8.78 -10.30 -7.74
C SER A 77 -8.37 -9.09 -6.91
N TYR A 78 -9.17 -8.02 -6.92
CA TYR A 78 -8.96 -6.85 -6.07
C TYR A 78 -9.10 -7.21 -4.59
N LEU A 79 -10.16 -7.92 -4.21
CA LEU A 79 -10.43 -8.35 -2.83
C LEU A 79 -9.31 -9.24 -2.28
N VAL A 80 -8.92 -10.28 -3.03
CA VAL A 80 -7.86 -11.22 -2.63
C VAL A 80 -6.54 -10.48 -2.36
N ARG A 81 -6.11 -9.65 -3.31
CA ARG A 81 -4.84 -8.91 -3.17
C ARG A 81 -4.88 -7.92 -2.02
N SER A 82 -6.01 -7.26 -1.79
CA SER A 82 -6.18 -6.33 -0.68
C SER A 82 -6.18 -7.08 0.65
N CYS A 83 -6.95 -8.16 0.77
CA CYS A 83 -6.99 -9.00 1.97
C CYS A 83 -5.61 -9.53 2.38
N VAL A 84 -4.83 -10.06 1.42
CA VAL A 84 -3.47 -10.55 1.67
C VAL A 84 -2.51 -9.41 2.03
N SER A 85 -2.70 -8.21 1.47
CA SER A 85 -1.90 -7.03 1.81
C SER A 85 -2.13 -6.61 3.27
N GLU A 86 -3.37 -6.42 3.69
CA GLU A 86 -3.72 -6.06 5.06
C GLU A 86 -3.27 -7.15 6.06
N PHE A 87 -3.45 -8.42 5.69
CA PHE A 87 -2.95 -9.51 6.52
C PHE A 87 -1.43 -9.54 6.65
N SER A 88 -0.71 -9.08 5.63
CA SER A 88 0.75 -8.89 5.70
C SER A 88 1.13 -7.76 6.67
N GLY A 89 0.38 -6.67 6.71
CA GLY A 89 0.50 -5.58 7.69
C GLY A 89 0.29 -6.10 9.12
N PHE A 90 -0.79 -6.86 9.35
CA PHE A 90 -1.04 -7.53 10.62
C PHE A 90 0.14 -8.38 11.09
N LEU A 91 0.71 -9.22 10.22
CA LEU A 91 1.84 -10.09 10.56
C LEU A 91 3.09 -9.28 10.91
N LEU A 92 3.38 -8.21 10.16
CA LEU A 92 4.50 -7.32 10.42
C LEU A 92 4.37 -6.63 11.77
N PHE A 93 3.25 -5.99 12.04
CA PHE A 93 3.06 -5.23 13.28
C PHE A 93 3.00 -6.14 14.51
N LYS A 94 2.37 -7.30 14.40
CA LYS A 94 2.38 -8.31 15.46
C LYS A 94 3.78 -8.79 15.79
N GLU A 95 4.62 -9.04 14.78
CA GLU A 95 6.00 -9.48 15.02
C GLU A 95 6.86 -8.35 15.62
N LEU A 96 6.72 -7.12 15.14
CA LEU A 96 7.39 -5.95 15.74
C LEU A 96 6.99 -5.78 17.21
N SER A 97 5.70 -5.87 17.52
CA SER A 97 5.21 -5.83 18.90
C SER A 97 5.85 -6.91 19.77
N ARG A 98 5.81 -8.16 19.31
CA ARG A 98 6.37 -9.31 20.05
C ARG A 98 7.87 -9.17 20.35
N GLN A 99 8.63 -8.68 19.37
CA GLN A 99 10.09 -8.53 19.52
C GLN A 99 10.44 -7.31 20.38
N LEU A 100 9.73 -6.19 20.25
CA LEU A 100 9.92 -5.01 21.08
C LEU A 100 9.56 -5.27 22.56
N GLN A 101 8.56 -6.12 22.81
CA GLN A 101 8.26 -6.59 24.17
C GLN A 101 9.44 -7.35 24.79
N LYS A 102 10.06 -8.25 24.03
CA LYS A 102 11.29 -8.97 24.46
C LYS A 102 12.46 -8.01 24.67
N ALA A 103 12.57 -6.97 23.85
CA ALA A 103 13.58 -5.92 23.98
C ALA A 103 13.27 -4.89 25.09
N ARG A 104 12.29 -5.15 25.95
CA ARG A 104 11.87 -4.28 27.07
C ARG A 104 11.46 -2.87 26.64
N ARG A 105 10.74 -2.77 25.51
CA ARG A 105 10.16 -1.51 25.00
C ARG A 105 8.61 -1.61 24.98
N PRO A 106 7.96 -1.67 26.15
CA PRO A 106 6.53 -1.95 26.26
C PRO A 106 5.65 -0.92 25.54
N GLU A 107 6.03 0.37 25.55
CA GLU A 107 5.27 1.43 24.86
C GLU A 107 5.21 1.22 23.34
N LEU A 108 6.37 0.98 22.70
CA LEU A 108 6.44 0.69 21.27
C LEU A 108 5.77 -0.66 20.94
N SER A 109 5.95 -1.66 21.80
CA SER A 109 5.27 -2.95 21.66
C SER A 109 3.75 -2.77 21.65
N ARG A 110 3.22 -1.96 22.60
CA ARG A 110 1.79 -1.68 22.70
C ARG A 110 1.27 -0.96 21.45
N LEU A 111 1.97 0.06 20.97
CA LEU A 111 1.62 0.78 19.74
C LEU A 111 1.47 -0.16 18.54
N PHE A 112 2.49 -0.98 18.28
CA PHE A 112 2.44 -1.94 17.16
C PHE A 112 1.40 -3.05 17.36
N ASN A 113 1.08 -3.43 18.60
CA ASN A 113 -0.02 -4.37 18.87
C ASN A 113 -1.38 -3.78 18.52
N LEU A 114 -1.58 -2.49 18.76
CA LEU A 114 -2.81 -1.79 18.40
C LEU A 114 -2.93 -1.63 16.88
N MET A 115 -1.84 -1.30 16.19
CA MET A 115 -1.82 -1.30 14.72
C MET A 115 -2.12 -2.70 14.16
N ALA A 116 -1.55 -3.76 14.74
CA ALA A 116 -1.86 -5.13 14.33
C ALA A 116 -3.35 -5.48 14.53
N ARG A 117 -4.00 -4.94 15.57
CA ARG A 117 -5.46 -5.06 15.77
C ARG A 117 -6.24 -4.49 14.59
N ASP A 118 -5.86 -3.29 14.15
CA ASP A 118 -6.55 -2.59 13.08
C ASP A 118 -6.37 -3.31 11.73
N GLU A 119 -5.14 -3.73 11.40
CA GLU A 119 -4.87 -4.54 10.21
C GLU A 119 -5.61 -5.90 10.21
N ALA A 120 -5.77 -6.50 11.39
CA ALA A 120 -6.58 -7.72 11.52
C ALA A 120 -8.08 -7.45 11.25
N ARG A 121 -8.58 -6.26 11.59
CA ARG A 121 -9.95 -5.83 11.25
C ARG A 121 -10.11 -5.63 9.76
N HIS A 122 -9.15 -4.96 9.10
CA HIS A 122 -9.14 -4.74 7.67
C HIS A 122 -9.13 -6.06 6.90
N ALA A 123 -8.17 -6.94 7.21
CA ALA A 123 -8.07 -8.26 6.58
C ALA A 123 -9.32 -9.11 6.82
N GLY A 124 -9.84 -9.11 8.06
CA GLY A 124 -11.04 -9.85 8.42
C GLY A 124 -12.29 -9.34 7.70
N PHE A 125 -12.42 -8.05 7.50
CA PHE A 125 -13.53 -7.44 6.77
C PHE A 125 -13.48 -7.81 5.28
N LEU A 126 -12.30 -7.71 4.64
CA LEU A 126 -12.11 -8.14 3.26
C LEU A 126 -12.33 -9.64 3.07
N ASN A 127 -11.91 -10.46 4.03
CA ASN A 127 -12.14 -11.90 3.98
C ASN A 127 -13.66 -12.25 4.03
N ARG A 128 -14.44 -11.47 4.79
CA ARG A 128 -15.90 -11.59 4.76
C ARG A 128 -16.50 -11.24 3.40
N ALA A 129 -16.01 -10.21 2.75
CA ALA A 129 -16.43 -9.85 1.40
C ALA A 129 -16.08 -10.96 0.39
N LEU A 130 -14.91 -11.60 0.54
CA LEU A 130 -14.53 -12.76 -0.26
C LEU A 130 -15.43 -13.97 -0.02
N VAL A 131 -15.77 -14.26 1.24
CA VAL A 131 -16.69 -15.36 1.58
C VAL A 131 -18.07 -15.12 0.97
N ALA A 132 -18.55 -13.87 0.93
CA ALA A 132 -19.81 -13.52 0.27
C ALA A 132 -19.76 -13.80 -1.25
N GLU A 133 -18.58 -13.76 -1.86
CA GLU A 133 -18.35 -14.15 -3.27
C GLU A 133 -18.05 -15.65 -3.47
N GLY A 134 -18.14 -16.45 -2.40
CA GLY A 134 -17.83 -17.88 -2.45
C GLY A 134 -16.34 -18.21 -2.49
N ILE A 135 -15.47 -17.24 -2.13
CA ILE A 135 -14.02 -17.42 -2.06
C ILE A 135 -13.62 -17.48 -0.59
N GLU A 136 -13.04 -18.58 -0.17
CA GLU A 136 -12.54 -18.76 1.19
C GLU A 136 -11.01 -18.71 1.20
N ILE A 137 -10.43 -17.82 2.03
CA ILE A 137 -9.00 -17.75 2.29
C ILE A 137 -8.77 -18.12 3.75
N ASP A 138 -8.05 -19.21 3.99
CA ASP A 138 -7.59 -19.60 5.32
C ASP A 138 -6.35 -18.77 5.72
N LEU A 139 -6.59 -17.56 6.21
CA LEU A 139 -5.53 -16.65 6.66
C LEU A 139 -4.60 -17.27 7.72
N PRO A 140 -5.10 -18.01 8.74
CA PRO A 140 -4.23 -18.73 9.67
C PRO A 140 -3.27 -19.71 8.99
N SER A 141 -3.74 -20.51 8.04
CA SER A 141 -2.90 -21.45 7.29
C SER A 141 -1.84 -20.71 6.46
N LEU A 142 -2.21 -19.63 5.79
CA LEU A 142 -1.27 -18.79 5.03
C LEU A 142 -0.16 -18.21 5.89
N SER A 143 -0.42 -17.96 7.17
CA SER A 143 0.59 -17.43 8.09
C SER A 143 1.75 -18.41 8.36
N GLY A 144 1.51 -19.71 8.23
CA GLY A 144 2.52 -20.76 8.41
C GLY A 144 3.56 -20.81 7.29
N ASN A 145 3.15 -20.50 6.07
CA ASN A 145 3.96 -20.64 4.85
C ASN A 145 4.49 -19.29 4.31
N ARG A 146 4.45 -18.24 5.11
CA ARG A 146 4.89 -16.91 4.69
C ARG A 146 6.40 -16.82 4.54
N PRO A 147 6.92 -16.14 3.50
CA PRO A 147 8.34 -15.86 3.39
C PRO A 147 8.76 -14.82 4.44
N ILE A 148 9.84 -15.10 5.16
CA ILE A 148 10.43 -14.14 6.10
C ILE A 148 11.51 -13.36 5.36
N THR A 149 11.33 -12.04 5.27
CA THR A 149 12.29 -11.14 4.64
C THR A 149 12.81 -10.14 5.66
N TRP A 150 14.12 -10.01 5.75
CA TRP A 150 14.75 -9.03 6.62
C TRP A 150 15.03 -7.73 5.86
N PHE A 151 14.74 -6.60 6.49
CA PHE A 151 15.08 -5.28 5.97
C PHE A 151 15.70 -4.40 7.06
N PRO A 152 16.62 -3.47 6.71
CA PRO A 152 17.07 -2.44 7.62
C PRO A 152 15.89 -1.65 8.21
N LEU A 153 15.99 -1.18 9.45
CA LEU A 153 14.93 -0.41 10.11
C LEU A 153 14.49 0.81 9.26
N SER A 154 15.45 1.53 8.68
CA SER A 154 15.15 2.65 7.80
C SER A 154 14.26 2.26 6.61
N TRP A 155 14.44 1.07 6.06
CA TRP A 155 13.63 0.58 4.95
C TRP A 155 12.20 0.29 5.40
N VAL A 156 12.03 -0.35 6.54
CA VAL A 156 10.70 -0.62 7.10
C VAL A 156 9.98 0.70 7.38
N LEU A 157 10.63 1.66 8.03
CA LEU A 157 10.02 2.95 8.35
C LEU A 157 9.55 3.72 7.10
N TYR A 158 10.38 3.79 6.06
CA TYR A 158 10.04 4.50 4.82
C TYR A 158 8.99 3.77 3.99
N SER A 159 9.15 2.44 3.81
CA SER A 159 8.23 1.67 2.98
C SER A 159 6.84 1.60 3.57
N VAL A 160 6.73 1.37 4.90
CA VAL A 160 5.42 1.30 5.54
C VAL A 160 4.76 2.67 5.58
N TYR A 161 5.49 3.75 5.93
CA TYR A 161 4.95 5.10 5.82
C TYR A 161 4.30 5.38 4.46
N LEU A 162 5.00 5.03 3.37
CA LEU A 162 4.49 5.25 2.02
C LEU A 162 3.35 4.29 1.66
N SER A 163 3.39 3.04 2.16
CA SER A 163 2.33 2.06 1.95
C SER A 163 1.00 2.54 2.55
N GLU A 164 1.03 3.02 3.79
CA GLU A 164 -0.14 3.58 4.47
C GLU A 164 -0.67 4.83 3.74
N LYS A 165 0.23 5.79 3.43
CA LYS A 165 -0.20 7.04 2.79
C LYS A 165 -0.68 6.85 1.34
N ILE A 166 -0.12 5.92 0.57
CA ILE A 166 -0.63 5.61 -0.76
C ILE A 166 -1.94 4.81 -0.68
N GLY A 167 -2.09 3.96 0.34
CA GLY A 167 -3.34 3.27 0.69
C GLY A 167 -4.46 4.26 0.95
N TYR A 168 -4.22 5.20 1.85
CA TYR A 168 -5.14 6.31 2.13
C TYR A 168 -5.63 7.01 0.85
N TRP A 169 -4.70 7.46 -0.02
CA TRP A 169 -5.08 8.19 -1.24
C TRP A 169 -5.83 7.31 -2.25
N ARG A 170 -5.51 6.03 -2.32
CA ARG A 170 -6.24 5.09 -3.19
C ARG A 170 -7.69 4.94 -2.75
N TYR A 171 -7.94 4.70 -1.48
CA TYR A 171 -9.28 4.46 -0.96
C TYR A 171 -10.13 5.73 -0.98
N ILE A 172 -9.60 6.86 -0.51
CA ILE A 172 -10.36 8.11 -0.45
C ILE A 172 -10.72 8.66 -1.85
N LEU A 173 -9.87 8.44 -2.86
CA LEU A 173 -10.19 8.87 -4.23
C LEU A 173 -11.25 7.98 -4.87
N ILE A 174 -11.27 6.68 -4.57
CA ILE A 174 -12.36 5.79 -4.98
C ILE A 174 -13.65 6.20 -4.27
N ASP A 175 -13.65 6.40 -2.97
CA ASP A 175 -14.81 6.84 -2.19
C ASP A 175 -15.41 8.13 -2.76
N ARG A 176 -14.58 9.16 -2.96
CA ARG A 176 -15.02 10.44 -3.55
C ARG A 176 -15.60 10.29 -4.95
N HIS A 177 -14.98 9.43 -5.76
CA HIS A 177 -15.45 9.17 -7.11
C HIS A 177 -16.83 8.50 -7.09
N LEU A 178 -17.03 7.48 -6.24
CA LEU A 178 -18.31 6.77 -6.15
C LEU A 178 -19.40 7.64 -5.51
N LYS A 179 -19.08 8.49 -4.53
CA LYS A 179 -20.03 9.49 -4.01
C LYS A 179 -20.49 10.50 -5.08
N ALA A 180 -19.61 10.85 -6.01
CA ALA A 180 -19.94 11.73 -7.14
C ALA A 180 -20.64 11.00 -8.31
N ASN A 181 -20.47 9.67 -8.40
CA ASN A 181 -21.00 8.83 -9.48
C ASN A 181 -21.61 7.54 -8.89
N PRO A 182 -22.74 7.64 -8.17
CA PRO A 182 -23.31 6.51 -7.42
C PRO A 182 -23.81 5.36 -8.31
N GLU A 183 -24.01 5.60 -9.60
CA GLU A 183 -24.32 4.55 -10.58
C GLU A 183 -23.19 3.52 -10.73
N ASN A 184 -21.95 3.91 -10.49
CA ASN A 184 -20.75 3.07 -10.56
C ASN A 184 -20.49 2.28 -9.28
N ASP A 185 -21.21 2.59 -8.19
CA ASP A 185 -21.13 1.84 -6.96
C ASP A 185 -21.91 0.52 -7.10
N PHE A 186 -21.18 -0.57 -7.12
CA PHE A 186 -21.74 -1.91 -7.32
C PHE A 186 -21.61 -2.84 -6.10
N ALA A 187 -20.88 -2.41 -5.06
CA ALA A 187 -20.59 -3.27 -3.92
C ALA A 187 -20.65 -2.50 -2.59
N PRO A 188 -21.34 -3.02 -1.55
CA PRO A 188 -21.44 -2.40 -0.23
C PRO A 188 -20.07 -2.21 0.47
N LEU A 189 -19.03 -2.88 0.00
CA LEU A 189 -17.66 -2.71 0.49
C LEU A 189 -17.17 -1.26 0.41
N PHE A 190 -17.58 -0.54 -0.62
CA PHE A 190 -17.08 0.82 -0.87
C PHE A 190 -17.59 1.86 0.13
N ASP A 191 -18.74 1.60 0.77
CA ASP A 191 -19.28 2.44 1.86
C ASP A 191 -18.33 2.56 3.06
N PHE A 192 -17.37 1.63 3.18
CA PHE A 192 -16.40 1.59 4.27
C PHE A 192 -15.05 2.23 3.94
N PHE A 193 -14.87 2.77 2.74
CA PHE A 193 -13.57 3.31 2.33
C PHE A 193 -13.20 4.60 3.04
N GLU A 194 -14.17 5.46 3.40
CA GLU A 194 -13.88 6.67 4.17
C GLU A 194 -13.39 6.36 5.61
N PRO A 195 -14.11 5.56 6.44
CA PRO A 195 -13.58 5.13 7.74
C PRO A 195 -12.25 4.38 7.63
N TRP A 196 -12.08 3.54 6.61
CA TRP A 196 -10.81 2.86 6.36
C TRP A 196 -9.66 3.85 6.12
N CYS A 197 -9.89 4.89 5.34
CA CYS A 197 -8.91 5.94 5.12
C CYS A 197 -8.44 6.61 6.40
N GLN A 198 -9.30 6.74 7.41
CA GLN A 198 -8.90 7.29 8.70
C GLN A 198 -7.86 6.42 9.39
N ASP A 199 -8.02 5.09 9.33
CA ASP A 199 -7.07 4.14 9.89
C ASP A 199 -5.73 4.20 9.16
N GLU A 200 -5.72 4.11 7.83
CA GLU A 200 -4.53 4.24 6.98
C GLU A 200 -3.78 5.56 7.23
N ASN A 201 -4.53 6.66 7.36
CA ASN A 201 -3.94 7.95 7.68
C ASN A 201 -3.26 7.94 9.04
N ARG A 202 -3.91 7.36 10.06
CA ARG A 202 -3.37 7.25 11.42
C ARG A 202 -2.11 6.40 11.45
N HIS A 203 -2.11 5.24 10.81
CA HIS A 203 -0.93 4.40 10.68
C HIS A 203 0.23 5.14 10.02
N GLY A 204 -0.03 5.82 8.91
CA GLY A 204 0.98 6.64 8.26
C GLY A 204 1.53 7.77 9.14
N ASP A 205 0.68 8.43 9.96
CA ASP A 205 1.12 9.47 10.87
C ASP A 205 1.99 8.92 12.02
N ILE A 206 1.71 7.72 12.49
CA ILE A 206 2.57 6.99 13.43
C ILE A 206 3.95 6.77 12.83
N PHE A 207 4.04 6.27 11.59
CA PHE A 207 5.33 6.09 10.93
C PHE A 207 6.04 7.41 10.62
N ASN A 208 5.33 8.49 10.32
CA ASN A 208 5.91 9.83 10.22
C ASN A 208 6.56 10.26 11.55
N MET A 209 5.87 10.08 12.66
CA MET A 209 6.38 10.36 13.99
C MET A 209 7.64 9.51 14.29
N LEU A 210 7.61 8.20 13.99
CA LEU A 210 8.76 7.32 14.17
C LEU A 210 9.96 7.72 13.30
N ILE A 211 9.75 8.16 12.06
CA ILE A 211 10.82 8.69 11.19
C ILE A 211 11.44 9.95 11.81
N ARG A 212 10.64 10.82 12.43
CA ARG A 212 11.12 12.03 13.12
C ARG A 212 11.97 11.71 14.34
N CYS A 213 11.79 10.56 14.97
CA CYS A 213 12.67 10.07 16.05
C CYS A 213 14.08 9.73 15.57
N TRP A 214 14.31 9.72 14.25
CA TRP A 214 15.60 9.41 13.64
C TRP A 214 16.07 10.53 12.70
N PRO A 215 16.63 11.66 13.22
CA PRO A 215 17.03 12.80 12.38
C PRO A 215 17.95 12.41 11.21
N SER A 216 18.82 11.40 11.39
CA SER A 216 19.70 10.88 10.35
C SER A 216 18.98 10.29 9.13
N LEU A 217 17.68 9.96 9.24
CA LEU A 217 16.86 9.53 8.11
C LEU A 217 16.38 10.72 7.27
N ARG A 218 16.25 11.90 7.87
CA ARG A 218 15.73 13.11 7.22
C ARG A 218 16.80 14.09 6.77
N GLN A 219 18.06 13.87 7.14
CA GLN A 219 19.14 14.84 6.92
C GLN A 219 20.21 14.31 5.96
N GLY A 220 20.94 15.25 5.36
CA GLY A 220 22.12 14.97 4.54
C GLY A 220 21.85 14.14 3.29
N LEU A 221 22.93 13.58 2.74
CA LEU A 221 22.88 12.76 1.53
C LEU A 221 22.04 11.48 1.71
N ARG A 222 22.12 10.86 2.89
CA ARG A 222 21.39 9.63 3.20
C ARG A 222 19.88 9.84 3.11
N GLY A 223 19.35 10.89 3.73
CA GLY A 223 17.92 11.20 3.66
C GLY A 223 17.45 11.46 2.23
N ARG A 224 18.27 12.17 1.43
CA ARG A 224 17.97 12.43 0.00
C ARG A 224 17.93 11.15 -0.83
N VAL A 225 18.91 10.26 -0.65
CA VAL A 225 18.98 8.97 -1.38
C VAL A 225 17.81 8.06 -1.00
N LEU A 226 17.51 7.94 0.30
CA LEU A 226 16.39 7.12 0.77
C LEU A 226 15.05 7.68 0.26
N SER A 227 14.83 8.99 0.34
CA SER A 227 13.61 9.61 -0.19
C SER A 227 13.41 9.33 -1.68
N ARG A 228 14.47 9.49 -2.49
CA ARG A 228 14.42 9.17 -3.93
C ARG A 228 14.08 7.72 -4.17
N PHE A 229 14.79 6.82 -3.51
CA PHE A 229 14.62 5.38 -3.73
C PHE A 229 13.23 4.90 -3.35
N PHE A 230 12.73 5.29 -2.16
CA PHE A 230 11.44 4.80 -1.69
C PHE A 230 10.26 5.43 -2.42
N LEU A 231 10.29 6.75 -2.71
CA LEU A 231 9.25 7.37 -3.52
C LEU A 231 9.19 6.77 -4.93
N TRP A 232 10.34 6.62 -5.58
CA TRP A 232 10.40 5.98 -6.89
C TRP A 232 9.88 4.55 -6.86
N SER A 233 10.31 3.73 -5.88
CA SER A 233 9.90 2.33 -5.76
C SER A 233 8.40 2.20 -5.54
N VAL A 234 7.82 3.00 -4.65
CA VAL A 234 6.39 2.95 -4.34
C VAL A 234 5.56 3.44 -5.53
N PHE A 235 5.97 4.52 -6.19
CA PHE A 235 5.27 5.03 -7.37
C PHE A 235 5.33 4.06 -8.54
N LEU A 236 6.50 3.46 -8.80
CA LEU A 236 6.62 2.41 -9.80
C LEU A 236 5.70 1.22 -9.50
N THR A 237 5.76 0.71 -8.27
CA THR A 237 4.92 -0.42 -7.85
C THR A 237 3.43 -0.08 -7.97
N HIS A 238 3.03 1.12 -7.58
CA HIS A 238 1.64 1.58 -7.71
C HIS A 238 1.21 1.62 -9.18
N SER A 239 2.00 2.25 -10.06
CA SER A 239 1.68 2.34 -11.49
C SER A 239 1.56 0.97 -12.16
N LEU A 240 2.45 0.02 -11.84
CA LEU A 240 2.36 -1.34 -12.35
C LEU A 240 1.14 -2.09 -11.80
N THR A 241 0.81 -1.89 -10.52
CA THR A 241 -0.38 -2.48 -9.89
C THR A 241 -1.67 -1.94 -10.51
N VAL A 242 -1.77 -0.62 -10.71
CA VAL A 242 -2.93 0.00 -11.38
C VAL A 242 -3.04 -0.47 -12.83
N CYS A 243 -1.91 -0.61 -13.53
CA CYS A 243 -1.88 -1.17 -14.88
C CYS A 243 -2.45 -2.61 -14.92
N GLU A 244 -2.09 -3.46 -13.97
CA GLU A 244 -2.60 -4.83 -13.87
C GLU A 244 -4.07 -4.90 -13.46
N ARG A 245 -4.53 -3.97 -12.63
CA ARG A 245 -5.91 -3.87 -12.13
C ARG A 245 -6.78 -2.91 -12.95
N GLY A 246 -6.36 -2.53 -14.15
CA GLY A 246 -7.04 -1.53 -14.98
C GLY A 246 -8.52 -1.86 -15.22
N ASN A 247 -8.89 -3.14 -15.34
CA ASN A 247 -10.30 -3.55 -15.50
C ASN A 247 -11.13 -3.24 -14.26
N PHE A 248 -10.57 -3.39 -13.06
CA PHE A 248 -11.24 -3.03 -11.82
C PHE A 248 -11.55 -1.52 -11.75
N TYR A 249 -10.59 -0.66 -12.07
CA TYR A 249 -10.84 0.79 -12.07
C TYR A 249 -11.84 1.22 -13.14
N ARG A 250 -11.79 0.61 -14.33
CA ARG A 250 -12.79 0.86 -15.38
C ARG A 250 -14.19 0.40 -14.98
N LEU A 251 -14.31 -0.67 -14.21
CA LEU A 251 -15.57 -1.14 -13.63
C LEU A 251 -16.18 -0.07 -12.69
N LEU A 252 -15.34 0.67 -11.98
CA LEU A 252 -15.76 1.83 -11.17
C LEU A 252 -16.00 3.10 -11.99
N GLY A 253 -15.94 3.06 -13.34
CA GLY A 253 -16.06 4.24 -14.18
C GLY A 253 -14.85 5.17 -14.15
N MET A 254 -13.70 4.71 -13.64
CA MET A 254 -12.47 5.50 -13.49
C MET A 254 -11.50 5.23 -14.64
N ASP A 255 -10.80 6.27 -15.12
CA ASP A 255 -9.63 6.10 -15.97
C ASP A 255 -8.42 5.68 -15.11
N PRO A 256 -7.83 4.48 -15.34
CA PRO A 256 -6.75 3.98 -14.49
C PRO A 256 -5.49 4.85 -14.51
N ASP A 257 -5.16 5.44 -15.66
CA ASP A 257 -3.94 6.24 -15.82
C ASP A 257 -4.06 7.58 -15.09
N ARG A 258 -5.24 8.21 -15.17
CA ARG A 258 -5.54 9.44 -14.42
C ARG A 258 -5.63 9.19 -12.92
N PHE A 259 -6.25 8.10 -12.51
CA PHE A 259 -6.31 7.70 -11.10
C PHE A 259 -4.90 7.50 -10.51
N ASP A 260 -4.02 6.76 -11.21
CA ASP A 260 -2.64 6.54 -10.78
C ASP A 260 -1.88 7.87 -10.63
N GLU A 261 -2.00 8.78 -11.60
CA GLU A 261 -1.39 10.11 -11.53
C GLU A 261 -1.86 10.89 -10.30
N GLU A 262 -3.15 10.89 -10.02
CA GLU A 262 -3.74 11.62 -8.90
C GLU A 262 -3.30 11.05 -7.55
N VAL A 263 -3.29 9.73 -7.39
CA VAL A 263 -2.76 9.06 -6.20
C VAL A 263 -1.29 9.41 -5.98
N MET A 264 -0.46 9.38 -7.03
CA MET A 264 0.96 9.71 -6.93
C MET A 264 1.19 11.16 -6.55
N ARG A 265 0.49 12.13 -7.16
CA ARG A 265 0.59 13.56 -6.82
C ARG A 265 0.24 13.81 -5.36
N ASN A 266 -0.85 13.24 -4.89
CA ASN A 266 -1.31 13.42 -3.51
C ASN A 266 -0.37 12.74 -2.51
N THR A 267 0.11 11.52 -2.80
CA THR A 267 1.10 10.81 -1.97
C THR A 267 2.40 11.60 -1.90
N ASN A 268 2.89 12.13 -3.01
CA ASN A 268 4.11 12.95 -3.09
C ASN A 268 3.98 14.23 -2.24
N ARG A 269 2.81 14.89 -2.30
CA ARG A 269 2.50 16.06 -1.46
C ARG A 269 2.51 15.70 0.03
N THR A 270 1.88 14.58 0.39
CA THR A 270 1.85 14.10 1.78
C THR A 270 3.25 13.72 2.27
N ALA A 271 4.09 13.14 1.40
CA ALA A 271 5.45 12.71 1.74
C ALA A 271 6.37 13.89 2.14
N ARG A 272 6.06 15.13 1.78
CA ARG A 272 6.78 16.34 2.24
C ARG A 272 6.83 16.45 3.76
N ARG A 273 5.86 15.87 4.49
CA ARG A 273 5.84 15.88 5.96
C ARG A 273 6.91 15.00 6.60
N ALA A 274 7.30 13.91 5.92
CA ALA A 274 8.23 12.92 6.45
C ALA A 274 9.62 13.00 5.79
N PHE A 275 9.70 13.35 4.51
CA PHE A 275 10.91 13.25 3.70
C PHE A 275 11.54 14.61 3.47
N PRO A 276 12.90 14.70 3.37
CA PRO A 276 13.60 15.94 3.08
C PRO A 276 13.43 16.42 1.63
N MET A 277 13.11 15.50 0.73
CA MET A 277 12.91 15.78 -0.69
C MET A 277 11.80 14.91 -1.27
N VAL A 278 11.08 15.45 -2.25
CA VAL A 278 10.04 14.73 -3.02
C VAL A 278 10.26 14.96 -4.51
N PHE A 279 9.67 14.12 -5.37
CA PHE A 279 9.76 14.36 -6.81
C PHE A 279 9.08 15.68 -7.22
N ASP A 280 9.65 16.35 -8.22
CA ASP A 280 8.96 17.42 -8.91
C ASP A 280 7.93 16.82 -9.88
N LEU A 281 6.67 16.80 -9.44
CA LEU A 281 5.54 16.27 -10.19
C LEU A 281 4.67 17.37 -10.84
N GLU A 282 5.06 18.64 -10.74
CA GLU A 282 4.31 19.75 -11.38
C GLU A 282 4.47 19.72 -12.91
N GLY A 283 5.65 19.31 -13.39
CA GLY A 283 5.91 19.12 -14.81
C GLY A 283 5.28 17.86 -15.39
N ARG A 284 5.09 17.84 -16.73
CA ARG A 284 4.55 16.66 -17.45
C ARG A 284 5.56 15.52 -17.58
N ARG A 285 6.85 15.80 -17.53
CA ARG A 285 7.93 14.87 -17.89
C ARG A 285 7.94 13.58 -17.07
N TYR A 286 7.64 13.67 -15.78
CA TYR A 286 7.58 12.50 -14.91
C TYR A 286 6.49 11.53 -15.37
N PHE A 287 5.31 12.04 -15.67
CA PHE A 287 4.16 11.23 -16.10
C PHE A 287 4.29 10.74 -17.54
N GLU A 288 4.93 11.49 -18.42
CA GLU A 288 5.28 11.01 -19.77
C GLU A 288 6.20 9.79 -19.70
N LEU A 289 7.22 9.80 -18.83
CA LEU A 289 8.08 8.65 -18.59
C LEU A 289 7.33 7.48 -17.96
N ARG A 290 6.49 7.77 -16.98
CA ARG A 290 5.61 6.76 -16.35
C ARG A 290 4.70 6.11 -17.40
N ASN A 291 4.07 6.89 -18.29
CA ASN A 291 3.22 6.36 -19.34
C ASN A 291 4.00 5.47 -20.31
N GLN A 292 5.22 5.85 -20.69
CA GLN A 292 6.10 5.01 -21.50
C GLN A 292 6.49 3.70 -20.78
N LEU A 293 6.74 3.74 -19.46
CA LEU A 293 7.02 2.57 -18.64
C LEU A 293 5.83 1.60 -18.64
N VAL A 294 4.64 2.10 -18.34
CA VAL A 294 3.39 1.30 -18.31
C VAL A 294 3.10 0.71 -19.69
N ALA A 295 3.23 1.48 -20.76
CA ALA A 295 3.06 0.97 -22.13
C ALA A 295 4.08 -0.12 -22.48
N THR A 296 5.35 0.06 -22.07
CA THR A 296 6.40 -0.94 -22.29
C THR A 296 6.14 -2.20 -21.46
N PHE A 297 5.67 -2.07 -20.23
CA PHE A 297 5.29 -3.20 -19.38
C PHE A 297 4.12 -4.00 -19.98
N ARG A 298 3.07 -3.32 -20.47
CA ARG A 298 1.98 -3.97 -21.22
C ARG A 298 2.50 -4.75 -22.44
N ALA A 299 3.42 -4.15 -23.19
CA ALA A 299 4.03 -4.81 -24.35
C ALA A 299 4.87 -6.04 -23.95
N ILE A 300 5.60 -5.99 -22.82
CA ILE A 300 6.34 -7.15 -22.29
C ILE A 300 5.37 -8.29 -21.95
N LYS A 301 4.26 -7.98 -21.28
CA LYS A 301 3.24 -8.98 -20.94
C LYS A 301 2.58 -9.58 -22.19
N ALA A 302 2.19 -8.76 -23.15
CA ALA A 302 1.63 -9.24 -24.42
C ALA A 302 2.62 -10.11 -25.18
N ASN A 303 3.90 -9.72 -25.26
CA ASN A 303 4.93 -10.54 -25.91
C ASN A 303 5.16 -11.90 -25.22
N ALA A 304 4.90 -11.99 -23.91
CA ALA A 304 5.05 -13.24 -23.16
C ALA A 304 3.99 -14.29 -23.54
N THR A 305 2.83 -13.88 -24.04
CA THR A 305 1.73 -14.78 -24.47
C THR A 305 1.85 -15.22 -25.95
N GLU A 306 2.77 -14.61 -26.74
CA GLU A 306 3.00 -15.00 -28.12
C GLU A 306 3.70 -16.38 -28.21
N ALA A 307 3.56 -17.06 -29.37
CA ALA A 307 4.25 -18.34 -29.66
C ALA A 307 5.77 -18.20 -29.50
N ALA A 308 6.44 -19.25 -29.00
CA ALA A 308 7.89 -19.26 -28.83
C ALA A 308 8.60 -19.19 -30.18
N GLY A 309 9.66 -18.38 -30.25
CA GLY A 309 10.47 -18.23 -31.47
C GLY A 309 11.56 -17.16 -31.33
N LEU A 310 12.50 -17.12 -32.23
CA LEU A 310 13.61 -16.15 -32.21
C LEU A 310 13.11 -14.70 -32.24
N GLY A 311 12.09 -14.43 -33.06
CA GLY A 311 11.49 -13.09 -33.16
C GLY A 311 10.91 -12.60 -31.81
N ARG A 312 10.18 -13.48 -31.06
CA ARG A 312 9.68 -13.19 -29.73
C ARG A 312 10.83 -12.92 -28.74
N LEU A 313 11.90 -13.74 -28.80
CA LEU A 313 13.06 -13.56 -27.91
C LEU A 313 13.73 -12.20 -28.14
N LEU A 314 14.02 -11.86 -29.39
CA LEU A 314 14.64 -10.58 -29.76
C LEU A 314 13.76 -9.39 -29.34
N ARG A 315 12.43 -9.49 -29.55
CA ARG A 315 11.47 -8.47 -29.10
C ARG A 315 11.48 -8.35 -27.58
N SER A 316 11.48 -9.49 -26.84
CA SER A 316 11.56 -9.50 -25.38
C SER A 316 12.81 -8.79 -24.86
N MET A 317 13.98 -9.05 -25.47
CA MET A 317 15.24 -8.40 -25.09
C MET A 317 15.17 -6.88 -25.31
N ARG A 318 14.67 -6.43 -26.47
CA ARG A 318 14.50 -5.01 -26.79
C ARG A 318 13.54 -4.32 -25.81
N LEU A 319 12.40 -4.93 -25.53
CA LEU A 319 11.41 -4.38 -24.58
C LEU A 319 11.98 -4.30 -23.16
N LYS A 320 12.69 -5.33 -22.69
CA LYS A 320 13.32 -5.33 -21.36
C LYS A 320 14.44 -4.27 -21.28
N ALA A 321 15.26 -4.12 -22.30
CA ALA A 321 16.29 -3.08 -22.36
C ALA A 321 15.66 -1.67 -22.33
N ARG A 322 14.61 -1.45 -23.13
CA ARG A 322 13.84 -0.20 -23.10
C ARG A 322 13.24 0.08 -21.73
N PHE A 323 12.63 -0.94 -21.11
CA PHE A 323 12.05 -0.81 -19.77
C PHE A 323 13.10 -0.41 -18.73
N ALA A 324 14.28 -1.07 -18.73
CA ALA A 324 15.39 -0.74 -17.85
C ALA A 324 15.89 0.70 -18.05
N GLY A 325 16.02 1.15 -19.29
CA GLY A 325 16.39 2.54 -19.60
C GLY A 325 15.36 3.56 -19.11
N LEU A 326 14.07 3.25 -19.21
CA LEU A 326 12.99 4.09 -18.72
C LEU A 326 12.97 4.14 -17.18
N LEU A 327 13.21 3.00 -16.50
CA LEU A 327 13.35 2.95 -15.05
C LEU A 327 14.45 3.89 -14.55
N LEU A 328 15.62 3.82 -15.16
CA LEU A 328 16.74 4.70 -14.82
C LEU A 328 16.39 6.19 -15.06
N ARG A 329 15.79 6.49 -16.20
CA ARG A 329 15.38 7.88 -16.52
C ARG A 329 14.33 8.41 -15.54
N GLN A 330 13.38 7.57 -15.10
CA GLN A 330 12.38 7.95 -14.10
C GLN A 330 13.02 8.12 -12.71
N PHE A 331 13.91 7.21 -12.31
CA PHE A 331 14.67 7.34 -11.06
C PHE A 331 15.46 8.63 -10.98
N CYS A 332 16.05 9.09 -12.10
CA CYS A 332 16.86 10.31 -12.20
C CYS A 332 16.03 11.59 -12.38
N GLN A 333 14.68 11.55 -12.30
CA GLN A 333 13.88 12.77 -12.41
C GLN A 333 14.20 13.77 -11.29
N PRO A 334 14.01 15.08 -11.54
CA PRO A 334 14.24 16.11 -10.55
C PRO A 334 13.46 15.88 -9.25
N MET A 335 14.09 16.25 -8.14
CA MET A 335 13.44 16.34 -6.83
C MET A 335 13.55 17.75 -6.29
N VAL A 336 12.52 18.15 -5.57
CA VAL A 336 12.46 19.45 -4.88
C VAL A 336 12.56 19.25 -3.37
N PRO A 337 13.13 20.20 -2.62
CA PRO A 337 13.10 20.16 -1.17
C PRO A 337 11.65 20.08 -0.66
N ALA A 338 11.44 19.27 0.36
CA ALA A 338 10.24 19.41 1.16
C ALA A 338 10.33 20.74 1.91
N GLU A 339 9.32 21.58 1.82
CA GLU A 339 9.26 22.78 2.63
C GLU A 339 9.35 22.40 4.11
N ASP A 340 10.22 23.06 4.86
CA ASP A 340 10.35 22.82 6.29
C ASP A 340 8.98 23.05 6.94
N GLY A 341 8.42 21.99 7.52
CA GLY A 341 7.06 21.95 8.07
C GLY A 341 6.85 22.81 9.34
N THR A 342 7.56 23.93 9.45
CA THR A 342 7.40 24.96 10.49
C THR A 342 6.32 26.00 10.14
N ALA A 343 5.74 25.94 8.92
CA ALA A 343 4.83 26.99 8.43
C ALA A 343 3.39 26.53 8.11
N MET A 344 2.95 25.34 8.53
CA MET A 344 1.51 25.03 8.43
C MET A 344 0.97 24.74 9.83
N GLY A 345 0.40 25.80 10.42
CA GLY A 345 -0.50 25.71 11.53
C GLY A 345 -1.66 24.75 11.21
N VAL A 346 -2.10 24.10 12.26
CA VAL A 346 -3.29 23.27 12.36
C VAL A 346 -4.45 23.96 11.63
N ALA A 347 -4.99 23.33 10.59
CA ALA A 347 -6.33 23.58 10.09
C ALA A 347 -7.02 22.23 9.93
#